data_c7dd7b20893ae87ee67913c23a08c029
#
_entry.id   c7dd7b20893ae87ee67913c23a08c029
#
_cell.length_a   1.000
_cell.length_b   1.000
_cell.length_c   1.000
_cell.angle_alpha   90.00
_cell.angle_beta   90.00
_cell.angle_gamma   90.00
#
_symmetry.space_group_name_H-M   'P 1'
#
loop_
_entity.id
_entity.type
_entity.pdbx_description
1 polymer ?
#
loop_
_entity_poly.entity_id
_entity_poly.type
_entity_poly.pdbx_seq_one_letter_code
_entity_poly.pdbx_strand_id
1 'polypeptide(L)'
;MFYPEGVYSAMLTAFRPDGSLDEEVNRQLVEMQIEGGLDGIFPVSSSGESVAMDFASRCRLMDIVREQTAGRAAVLPGIPGCAPEEALALGRHARACGCDGVVLMPPYFY
;
A
#
# COMPACT_ATOMS: atom_id res chain seq x y z
N MET A 1 -18.88 9.13 2.85
CA MET A 1 -18.06 8.13 3.56
C MET A 1 -17.68 7.01 2.61
N PHE A 2 -16.45 6.57 2.65
CA PHE A 2 -15.97 5.47 1.80
C PHE A 2 -16.42 4.12 2.36
N TYR A 3 -16.96 3.27 1.48
CA TYR A 3 -17.29 1.87 1.79
C TYR A 3 -16.54 0.97 0.83
N PRO A 4 -15.71 0.05 1.31
CA PRO A 4 -15.00 -0.86 0.40
C PRO A 4 -15.98 -1.85 -0.23
N GLU A 5 -15.96 -1.92 -1.56
CA GLU A 5 -16.77 -2.85 -2.34
C GLU A 5 -15.94 -3.42 -3.48
N GLY A 6 -16.25 -4.64 -3.89
CA GLY A 6 -15.63 -5.26 -5.04
C GLY A 6 -14.37 -6.04 -4.70
N VAL A 7 -13.48 -6.16 -5.67
CA VAL A 7 -12.27 -6.98 -5.59
C VAL A 7 -11.05 -6.09 -5.39
N TYR A 8 -10.28 -6.39 -4.35
CA TYR A 8 -9.04 -5.69 -4.01
C TYR A 8 -7.86 -6.63 -4.15
N SER A 9 -6.77 -6.14 -4.69
CA SER A 9 -5.52 -6.89 -4.80
C SER A 9 -4.60 -6.57 -3.64
N ALA A 10 -4.11 -7.60 -2.96
CA ALA A 10 -2.97 -7.48 -2.07
C ALA A 10 -1.71 -7.35 -2.95
N MET A 11 -1.32 -6.13 -3.25
CA MET A 11 -0.33 -5.84 -4.25
C MET A 11 1.06 -6.34 -3.90
N LEU A 12 1.73 -6.99 -4.86
CA LEU A 12 3.16 -7.29 -4.76
C LEU A 12 3.95 -6.00 -4.84
N THR A 13 5.14 -6.00 -4.25
CA THR A 13 6.05 -4.85 -4.29
C THR A 13 7.26 -5.19 -5.13
N ALA A 14 7.61 -4.32 -6.05
CA ALA A 14 8.81 -4.46 -6.86
C ALA A 14 9.99 -3.74 -6.20
N PHE A 15 11.11 -4.45 -6.08
CA PHE A 15 12.35 -3.93 -5.53
C PHE A 15 13.44 -3.99 -6.58
N ARG A 16 14.38 -3.05 -6.51
CA ARG A 16 15.63 -3.11 -7.28
C ARG A 16 16.58 -4.12 -6.63
N PRO A 17 17.63 -4.55 -7.36
CA PRO A 17 18.60 -5.50 -6.79
C PRO A 17 19.26 -5.02 -5.49
N ASP A 18 19.34 -3.71 -5.25
CA ASP A 18 19.90 -3.14 -4.03
C ASP A 18 18.91 -3.10 -2.86
N GLY A 19 17.67 -3.55 -3.07
CA GLY A 19 16.62 -3.57 -2.06
C GLY A 19 15.74 -2.33 -2.00
N SER A 20 16.05 -1.29 -2.76
CA SER A 20 15.20 -0.10 -2.82
C SER A 20 13.96 -0.34 -3.67
N LEU A 21 12.92 0.48 -3.49
CA LEU A 21 11.71 0.39 -4.30
C LEU A 21 12.01 0.70 -5.77
N ASP A 22 11.53 -0.16 -6.65
CA ASP A 22 11.50 0.13 -8.08
C ASP A 22 10.23 0.91 -8.38
N GLU A 23 10.32 2.22 -8.35
CA GLU A 23 9.13 3.09 -8.47
C GLU A 23 8.42 2.91 -9.80
N GLU A 24 9.18 2.82 -10.88
CA GLU A 24 8.59 2.66 -12.22
C GLU A 24 7.83 1.34 -12.35
N VAL A 25 8.42 0.24 -11.92
CA VAL A 25 7.75 -1.06 -12.00
C VAL A 25 6.54 -1.12 -11.07
N ASN A 26 6.62 -0.51 -9.90
CA ASN A 26 5.44 -0.43 -9.01
C ASN A 26 4.30 0.35 -9.67
N ARG A 27 4.59 1.42 -10.40
CA ARG A 27 3.57 2.16 -11.16
C ARG A 27 2.97 1.31 -12.26
N GLN A 28 3.78 0.52 -12.95
CA GLN A 28 3.30 -0.42 -13.96
C GLN A 28 2.39 -1.49 -13.37
N LEU A 29 2.72 -1.98 -12.17
CA LEU A 29 1.87 -2.94 -11.46
C LEU A 29 0.51 -2.34 -11.13
N VAL A 30 0.47 -1.07 -10.73
CA VAL A 30 -0.79 -0.36 -10.48
C VAL A 30 -1.63 -0.30 -11.77
N GLU A 31 -1.01 0.11 -12.88
CA GLU A 31 -1.73 0.20 -14.16
C GLU A 31 -2.29 -1.16 -14.58
N MET A 32 -1.50 -2.22 -14.44
CA MET A 32 -1.94 -3.56 -14.80
C MET A 32 -3.18 -3.99 -14.01
N GLN A 33 -3.22 -3.67 -12.73
CA GLN A 33 -4.35 -4.00 -11.86
C GLN A 33 -5.59 -3.19 -12.23
N ILE A 34 -5.43 -1.91 -12.53
CA ILE A 34 -6.53 -1.06 -12.96
C ILE A 34 -7.10 -1.55 -14.30
N GLU A 35 -6.23 -1.85 -15.25
CA GLU A 35 -6.62 -2.40 -16.56
C GLU A 35 -7.32 -3.75 -16.42
N GLY A 36 -6.94 -4.53 -15.42
CA GLY A 36 -7.58 -5.79 -15.10
C GLY A 36 -8.96 -5.67 -14.46
N GLY A 37 -9.40 -4.46 -14.17
CA GLY A 37 -10.75 -4.21 -13.64
C GLY A 37 -10.89 -4.32 -12.13
N LEU A 38 -9.80 -4.25 -11.37
CA LEU A 38 -9.88 -4.28 -9.92
C LEU A 38 -10.52 -3.01 -9.38
N ASP A 39 -11.32 -3.17 -8.32
CA ASP A 39 -12.00 -2.06 -7.67
C ASP A 39 -11.09 -1.29 -6.72
N GLY A 40 -10.07 -1.95 -6.20
CA GLY A 40 -9.13 -1.32 -5.30
C GLY A 40 -7.79 -2.05 -5.21
N ILE A 41 -6.82 -1.37 -4.62
CA ILE A 41 -5.47 -1.86 -4.45
C ILE A 41 -5.09 -1.75 -2.98
N PHE A 42 -4.50 -2.82 -2.46
CA PHE A 42 -4.00 -2.90 -1.09
C PHE A 42 -2.47 -3.03 -1.13
N PRO A 43 -1.74 -1.88 -1.20
CA PRO A 43 -0.28 -1.89 -1.13
C PRO A 43 0.19 -2.03 0.32
N VAL A 44 1.47 -2.22 0.52
CA VAL A 44 2.08 -2.43 1.84
C VAL A 44 1.44 -3.61 2.56
N SER A 45 1.15 -4.65 1.79
CA SER A 45 0.53 -5.88 2.28
C SER A 45 1.59 -6.90 2.70
N SER A 46 1.16 -7.96 3.37
CA SER A 46 2.05 -9.08 3.67
C SER A 46 2.56 -9.73 2.39
N SER A 47 1.69 -9.90 1.38
CA SER A 47 2.07 -10.39 0.06
C SER A 47 3.09 -9.48 -0.63
N GLY A 48 3.05 -8.19 -0.32
CA GLY A 48 4.00 -7.20 -0.83
C GLY A 48 5.25 -7.06 0.03
N GLU A 49 5.51 -8.00 0.93
CA GLU A 49 6.72 -8.03 1.76
C GLU A 49 6.88 -6.80 2.64
N SER A 50 5.78 -6.27 3.14
CA SER A 50 5.78 -5.04 3.95
C SER A 50 6.67 -5.12 5.17
N VAL A 51 6.79 -6.29 5.78
CA VAL A 51 7.63 -6.49 6.98
C VAL A 51 9.13 -6.33 6.69
N ALA A 52 9.53 -6.48 5.42
CA ALA A 52 10.93 -6.30 5.00
C ALA A 52 11.25 -4.84 4.63
N MET A 53 10.25 -3.96 4.64
CA MET A 53 10.42 -2.56 4.25
C MET A 53 10.59 -1.68 5.48
N ASP A 54 11.43 -0.65 5.38
CA ASP A 54 11.51 0.36 6.41
C ASP A 54 10.31 1.33 6.34
N PHE A 55 10.20 2.19 7.33
CA PHE A 55 9.09 3.15 7.42
C PHE A 55 9.03 4.07 6.19
N ALA A 56 10.19 4.60 5.78
CA ALA A 56 10.25 5.53 4.66
C ALA A 56 9.79 4.87 3.35
N SER A 57 10.19 3.62 3.11
CA SER A 57 9.78 2.87 1.93
C SER A 57 8.29 2.58 1.94
N ARG A 58 7.73 2.25 3.09
CA ARG A 58 6.28 2.04 3.23
C ARG A 58 5.50 3.29 2.88
N CYS A 59 5.92 4.44 3.40
CA CYS A 59 5.31 5.73 3.09
C CYS A 59 5.44 6.06 1.60
N ARG A 60 6.63 5.83 1.03
CA ARG A 60 6.85 6.12 -0.38
C ARG A 60 6.00 5.25 -1.29
N LEU A 61 5.84 3.97 -0.95
CA LEU A 61 4.97 3.08 -1.72
C LEU A 61 3.51 3.54 -1.68
N MET A 62 3.02 4.01 -0.54
CA MET A 62 1.68 4.60 -0.43
C MET A 62 1.53 5.78 -1.38
N ASP A 63 2.52 6.67 -1.42
CA ASP A 63 2.51 7.83 -2.31
C ASP A 63 2.46 7.41 -3.77
N ILE A 64 3.32 6.48 -4.17
CA ILE A 64 3.40 5.98 -5.54
C ILE A 64 2.07 5.40 -5.99
N VAL A 65 1.49 4.52 -5.17
CA VAL A 65 0.24 3.86 -5.52
C VAL A 65 -0.90 4.86 -5.59
N ARG A 66 -0.98 5.78 -4.63
CA ARG A 66 -2.03 6.81 -4.65
C ARG A 66 -1.90 7.74 -5.84
N GLU A 67 -0.71 8.21 -6.14
CA GLU A 67 -0.45 9.07 -7.29
C GLU A 67 -0.81 8.37 -8.60
N GLN A 68 -0.34 7.14 -8.78
CA GLN A 68 -0.55 6.40 -10.01
C GLN A 68 -2.01 6.02 -10.22
N THR A 69 -2.70 5.68 -9.15
CA THR A 69 -4.13 5.34 -9.22
C THR A 69 -4.97 6.54 -9.63
N ALA A 70 -4.64 7.72 -9.14
CA ALA A 70 -5.29 8.99 -9.50
C ALA A 70 -6.82 8.93 -9.42
N GLY A 71 -7.37 8.26 -8.42
CA GLY A 71 -8.81 8.15 -8.20
C GLY A 71 -9.53 7.11 -9.04
N ARG A 72 -8.82 6.38 -9.90
CA ARG A 72 -9.45 5.37 -10.77
C ARG A 72 -9.81 4.07 -10.03
N ALA A 73 -9.24 3.85 -8.87
CA ALA A 73 -9.54 2.74 -7.99
C ALA A 73 -9.32 3.17 -6.55
N ALA A 74 -9.90 2.46 -5.60
CA ALA A 74 -9.66 2.73 -4.19
C ALA A 74 -8.26 2.30 -3.79
N VAL A 75 -7.65 2.99 -2.82
CA VAL A 75 -6.34 2.64 -2.27
C VAL A 75 -6.47 2.47 -0.77
N LEU A 76 -6.23 1.24 -0.30
CA LEU A 76 -6.26 0.88 1.11
C LEU A 76 -4.91 0.29 1.51
N PRO A 77 -3.92 1.11 1.87
CA PRO A 77 -2.61 0.58 2.25
C PRO A 77 -2.66 -0.15 3.58
N GLY A 78 -1.79 -1.14 3.74
CA GLY A 78 -1.53 -1.75 5.03
C GLY A 78 -0.78 -0.79 5.93
N ILE A 79 -1.04 -0.89 7.23
CA ILE A 79 -0.27 -0.17 8.25
C ILE A 79 0.36 -1.20 9.19
N PRO A 80 1.36 -1.96 8.69
CA PRO A 80 1.99 -2.99 9.48
C PRO A 80 2.82 -2.40 10.63
N GLY A 81 3.02 -3.20 11.64
CA GLY A 81 3.84 -2.83 12.78
C GLY A 81 3.27 -3.42 14.04
N CYS A 82 4.16 -3.89 14.92
CA CYS A 82 3.76 -4.41 16.22
C CYS A 82 3.64 -3.28 17.24
N ALA A 83 4.31 -2.15 17.01
CA ALA A 83 4.25 -0.98 17.89
C ALA A 83 3.11 -0.05 17.44
N PRO A 84 2.20 0.33 18.34
CA PRO A 84 1.09 1.21 18.00
C PRO A 84 1.52 2.55 17.37
N GLU A 85 2.62 3.11 17.82
CA GLU A 85 3.13 4.39 17.32
C GLU A 85 3.46 4.33 15.83
N GLU A 86 4.06 3.23 15.39
CA GLU A 86 4.40 3.05 13.97
C GLU A 86 3.15 2.91 13.11
N ALA A 87 2.19 2.10 13.57
CA ALA A 87 0.92 1.93 12.87
C ALA A 87 0.16 3.26 12.75
N LEU A 88 0.14 4.05 13.83
CA LEU A 88 -0.50 5.37 13.80
C LEU A 88 0.20 6.33 12.85
N ALA A 89 1.54 6.32 12.82
CA ALA A 89 2.30 7.17 11.91
C ALA A 89 2.03 6.81 10.45
N LEU A 90 1.98 5.52 10.13
CA LEU A 90 1.63 5.06 8.79
C LEU A 90 0.19 5.43 8.41
N GLY A 91 -0.74 5.30 9.36
CA GLY A 91 -2.13 5.71 9.15
C GLY A 91 -2.27 7.20 8.88
N ARG A 92 -1.53 8.03 9.60
CA ARG A 92 -1.50 9.48 9.36
C ARG A 92 -0.94 9.79 7.97
N HIS A 93 0.11 9.10 7.56
CA HIS A 93 0.67 9.27 6.23
C HIS A 93 -0.33 8.89 5.14
N ALA A 94 -1.00 7.75 5.29
CA ALA A 94 -2.04 7.31 4.36
C ALA A 94 -3.15 8.38 4.22
N ARG A 95 -3.58 8.95 5.33
CA ARG A 95 -4.57 10.03 5.32
C ARG A 95 -4.04 11.27 4.60
N ALA A 96 -2.81 11.67 4.91
CA ALA A 96 -2.18 12.86 4.33
C ALA A 96 -2.01 12.75 2.81
N CYS A 97 -1.69 11.58 2.29
CA CYS A 97 -1.56 11.39 0.84
C CYS A 97 -2.89 11.08 0.13
N GLY A 98 -3.99 11.02 0.86
CA GLY A 98 -5.32 10.89 0.28
C GLY A 98 -5.80 9.48 -0.02
N CYS A 99 -5.25 8.47 0.68
CA CYS A 99 -5.78 7.11 0.58
C CYS A 99 -7.20 7.03 1.15
N ASP A 100 -7.96 6.05 0.67
CA ASP A 100 -9.39 5.94 1.01
C ASP A 100 -9.62 5.31 2.39
N GLY A 101 -8.67 4.60 2.90
CA GLY A 101 -8.69 3.97 4.21
C GLY A 101 -7.39 3.25 4.46
N VAL A 102 -7.36 2.36 5.45
CA VAL A 102 -6.19 1.54 5.78
C VAL A 102 -6.61 0.12 6.11
N VAL A 103 -5.68 -0.81 5.98
CA VAL A 103 -5.85 -2.19 6.42
C VAL A 103 -5.00 -2.39 7.66
N LEU A 104 -5.64 -2.65 8.79
CA LEU A 104 -4.98 -2.90 10.05
C LEU A 104 -4.91 -4.40 10.30
N MET A 105 -3.71 -4.90 10.58
CA MET A 105 -3.51 -6.28 10.97
C MET A 105 -3.15 -6.31 12.46
N PRO A 106 -3.75 -7.21 13.24
CA PRO A 106 -3.33 -7.40 14.63
C PRO A 106 -1.84 -7.75 14.73
N PRO A 107 -1.15 -7.40 15.85
CA PRO A 107 0.26 -7.72 16.00
C PRO A 107 0.56 -9.21 15.86
N TYR A 108 1.73 -9.52 15.32
CA TYR A 108 2.19 -10.90 15.18
C TYR A 108 2.76 -11.41 16.49
N PHE A 109 2.84 -12.73 16.60
CA PHE A 109 3.49 -13.39 17.73
C PHE A 109 4.93 -13.74 17.38
N TYR A 110 5.75 -12.76 17.24
CA TYR A 110 7.16 -12.98 16.92
C TYR A 110 8.05 -12.52 18.03
#